data_7810c1e1f676a0b9685d2fee146bde4d
#
_entry.id   7810c1e1f676a0b9685d2fee146bde4d
#
_cell.length_a   1.000
_cell.length_b   1.000
_cell.length_c   1.000
_cell.angle_alpha   90.00
_cell.angle_beta   90.00
_cell.angle_gamma   90.00
#
_symmetry.space_group_name_H-M   'P 1'
#
loop_
_entity.id
_entity.type
_entity.pdbx_description
1 polymer ?
#
loop_
_entity_poly.entity_id
_entity_poly.type
_entity_poly.pdbx_seq_one_letter_code
_entity_poly.pdbx_strand_id
1 'polypeptide(L)'
;MELFAKPVFLVYALLALCTLGGVLWLGRKLTRRYIHALFGSQAYAQLTAHLEPISRWKNTFLALCVLGLFLALAGPQWGVEIAQAQGNFAQTVIAVDVSASMRAQDVKPDRLANAKRMLQMLVTHLKEDRIGIIAFTSKAFIQCPITTDTDALNYFISSLQPDMLPVAGTSLAAPVELAARMLATYPGQKALILLTDGEDHTPQELQQAQTLAQQNGIRVIAVGIGSTQGALIPARTDANGNVVEYKKDKSGKTVVSKLDETSLAQLAQATGGVYIAYTTPAQVAQQIRQALTGLDKSTASTGRHVVYKNRYAVALVLAILCLALYLLWPAGHKKNVQKR
;
A
#
# COMPACT_ATOMS: atom_id res chain seq x y z
N MET A 1 18.04 -10.37 -9.71
CA MET A 1 18.88 -9.35 -9.06
C MET A 1 19.11 -8.23 -10.05
N GLU A 2 18.46 -7.10 -9.89
CA GLU A 2 18.73 -5.93 -10.73
C GLU A 2 19.87 -5.15 -10.08
N LEU A 3 21.02 -5.13 -10.73
CA LEU A 3 22.23 -4.43 -10.24
C LEU A 3 22.08 -2.90 -10.26
N PHE A 4 21.12 -2.38 -11.02
CA PHE A 4 20.87 -0.95 -11.21
C PHE A 4 19.37 -0.65 -11.14
N ALA A 5 19.00 0.44 -10.48
CA ALA A 5 17.62 0.90 -10.38
C ALA A 5 17.05 1.35 -11.74
N LYS A 6 17.93 1.91 -12.60
CA LYS A 6 17.53 2.44 -13.92
C LYS A 6 18.63 2.15 -14.94
N PRO A 7 18.72 0.92 -15.50
CA PRO A 7 19.81 0.51 -16.41
C PRO A 7 19.88 1.32 -17.72
N VAL A 8 18.79 1.99 -18.11
CA VAL A 8 18.73 2.83 -19.32
C VAL A 8 19.80 3.95 -19.29
N PHE A 9 20.17 4.45 -18.11
CA PHE A 9 21.20 5.49 -17.99
C PHE A 9 22.60 5.02 -18.38
N LEU A 10 22.88 3.71 -18.41
CA LEU A 10 24.15 3.16 -18.91
C LEU A 10 24.26 3.33 -20.44
N VAL A 11 23.14 3.21 -21.16
CA VAL A 11 23.10 3.48 -22.60
C VAL A 11 23.35 4.95 -22.89
N TYR A 12 22.75 5.84 -22.09
CA TYR A 12 23.00 7.28 -22.23
C TYR A 12 24.46 7.64 -21.86
N ALA A 13 25.08 6.94 -20.91
CA ALA A 13 26.51 7.11 -20.62
C ALA A 13 27.38 6.82 -21.85
N LEU A 14 27.09 5.73 -22.54
CA LEU A 14 27.83 5.35 -23.76
C LEU A 14 27.66 6.42 -24.85
N LEU A 15 26.46 6.87 -25.10
CA LEU A 15 26.17 7.94 -26.08
C LEU A 15 26.89 9.25 -25.69
N ALA A 16 26.85 9.64 -24.42
CA ALA A 16 27.54 10.85 -23.95
C ALA A 16 29.06 10.77 -24.08
N LEU A 17 29.67 9.61 -23.83
CA LEU A 17 31.08 9.39 -24.05
C LEU A 17 31.45 9.41 -25.53
N CYS A 18 30.64 8.82 -26.40
CA CYS A 18 30.87 8.87 -27.85
C CYS A 18 30.74 10.30 -28.39
N THR A 19 29.74 11.07 -27.95
CA THR A 19 29.59 12.47 -28.38
C THR A 19 30.73 13.33 -27.85
N LEU A 20 31.14 13.18 -26.58
CA LEU A 20 32.28 13.87 -26.01
C LEU A 20 33.56 13.56 -26.79
N GLY A 21 33.85 12.29 -27.08
CA GLY A 21 35.00 11.87 -27.88
C GLY A 21 34.98 12.47 -29.29
N GLY A 22 33.81 12.47 -29.93
CA GLY A 22 33.60 13.08 -31.25
C GLY A 22 33.87 14.59 -31.25
N VAL A 23 33.35 15.32 -30.27
CA VAL A 23 33.55 16.77 -30.12
C VAL A 23 35.05 17.10 -29.89
N LEU A 24 35.72 16.35 -28.99
CA LEU A 24 37.14 16.54 -28.72
C LEU A 24 37.99 16.22 -29.94
N TRP A 25 37.66 15.18 -30.71
CA TRP A 25 38.39 14.83 -31.94
C TRP A 25 38.16 15.88 -33.03
N LEU A 26 36.93 16.28 -33.27
CA LEU A 26 36.56 17.28 -34.27
C LEU A 26 37.20 18.64 -33.93
N GLY A 27 37.12 19.06 -32.66
CA GLY A 27 37.76 20.29 -32.17
C GLY A 27 39.28 20.29 -32.50
N ARG A 28 39.98 19.18 -32.18
CA ARG A 28 41.41 19.06 -32.50
C ARG A 28 41.70 19.12 -34.02
N LYS A 29 40.84 18.44 -34.82
CA LYS A 29 40.97 18.41 -36.28
C LYS A 29 40.74 19.79 -36.89
N LEU A 30 39.70 20.50 -36.46
CA LEU A 30 39.36 21.83 -36.92
C LEU A 30 40.45 22.84 -36.52
N THR A 31 40.86 22.85 -35.24
CA THR A 31 41.92 23.74 -34.78
C THR A 31 43.21 23.56 -35.58
N ARG A 32 43.60 22.31 -35.85
CA ARG A 32 44.79 22.01 -36.72
C ARG A 32 44.60 22.57 -38.13
N ARG A 33 43.43 22.39 -38.74
CA ARG A 33 43.16 22.88 -40.11
C ARG A 33 43.15 24.40 -40.18
N TYR A 34 42.51 25.09 -39.23
CA TYR A 34 42.47 26.55 -39.19
C TYR A 34 43.85 27.18 -38.95
N ILE A 35 44.65 26.64 -38.01
CA ILE A 35 46.01 27.16 -37.76
C ILE A 35 46.88 26.94 -38.98
N HIS A 36 46.81 25.78 -39.63
CA HIS A 36 47.57 25.52 -40.87
C HIS A 36 47.15 26.46 -42.02
N ALA A 37 45.86 26.76 -42.16
CA ALA A 37 45.33 27.63 -43.21
C ALA A 37 45.73 29.11 -43.00
N LEU A 38 45.76 29.57 -41.74
CA LEU A 38 45.99 30.97 -41.42
C LEU A 38 47.50 31.33 -41.35
N PHE A 39 48.34 30.43 -40.86
CA PHE A 39 49.71 30.74 -40.50
C PHE A 39 50.79 29.98 -41.30
N GLY A 40 50.40 29.08 -42.16
CA GLY A 40 51.32 28.23 -42.92
C GLY A 40 52.06 27.18 -42.05
N SER A 41 52.82 26.28 -42.69
CA SER A 41 53.44 25.14 -42.01
C SER A 41 54.56 25.50 -41.03
N GLN A 42 55.31 26.59 -41.27
CA GLN A 42 56.40 27.02 -40.38
C GLN A 42 55.90 27.68 -39.10
N ALA A 43 54.93 28.57 -39.20
CA ALA A 43 54.28 29.20 -38.05
C ALA A 43 53.50 28.20 -37.20
N TYR A 44 52.89 27.19 -37.82
CA TYR A 44 52.24 26.08 -37.10
C TYR A 44 53.25 25.32 -36.21
N ALA A 45 54.43 25.01 -36.71
CA ALA A 45 55.45 24.31 -35.94
C ALA A 45 55.95 25.15 -34.73
N GLN A 46 56.11 26.46 -34.90
CA GLN A 46 56.48 27.35 -33.80
C GLN A 46 55.39 27.56 -32.76
N LEU A 47 54.14 27.78 -33.20
CA LEU A 47 52.98 27.90 -32.30
C LEU A 47 52.67 26.63 -31.56
N THR A 48 52.73 25.45 -32.22
CA THR A 48 52.52 24.17 -31.56
C THR A 48 53.65 23.72 -30.66
N ALA A 49 54.87 24.23 -30.87
CA ALA A 49 55.99 24.01 -29.95
C ALA A 49 55.77 24.73 -28.59
N HIS A 50 54.96 25.80 -28.58
CA HIS A 50 54.62 26.55 -27.37
C HIS A 50 53.22 26.19 -26.80
N LEU A 51 52.34 25.62 -27.65
CA LEU A 51 51.05 25.15 -27.21
C LEU A 51 51.19 23.67 -26.78
N GLU A 52 51.34 23.47 -25.49
CA GLU A 52 51.36 22.09 -24.96
C GLU A 52 50.05 21.33 -25.30
N PRO A 53 50.16 20.10 -25.73
CA PRO A 53 48.94 19.29 -25.95
C PRO A 53 48.19 19.19 -24.62
N ILE A 54 46.91 19.58 -24.63
CA ILE A 54 46.02 19.36 -23.48
C ILE A 54 46.32 17.95 -22.97
N SER A 55 46.76 17.86 -21.73
CA SER A 55 47.23 16.61 -21.15
C SER A 55 46.20 15.51 -21.39
N ARG A 56 46.62 14.37 -21.91
CA ARG A 56 45.74 13.20 -22.15
C ARG A 56 44.97 12.87 -20.85
N TRP A 57 45.59 13.10 -19.71
CA TRP A 57 45.01 12.91 -18.40
C TRP A 57 43.79 13.80 -18.13
N LYS A 58 43.75 15.06 -18.59
CA LYS A 58 42.59 15.94 -18.45
C LYS A 58 41.34 15.35 -19.15
N ASN A 59 41.50 14.90 -20.39
CA ASN A 59 40.40 14.31 -21.12
C ASN A 59 39.93 12.99 -20.48
N THR A 60 40.86 12.22 -19.91
CA THR A 60 40.54 10.98 -19.18
C THR A 60 39.73 11.29 -17.91
N PHE A 61 40.13 12.30 -17.12
CA PHE A 61 39.38 12.71 -15.94
C PHE A 61 37.99 13.25 -16.29
N LEU A 62 37.87 14.00 -17.39
CA LEU A 62 36.56 14.46 -17.87
C LEU A 62 35.64 13.29 -18.29
N ALA A 63 36.19 12.32 -19.02
CA ALA A 63 35.45 11.13 -19.42
C ALA A 63 35.04 10.29 -18.21
N LEU A 64 35.90 10.12 -17.21
CA LEU A 64 35.56 9.42 -15.96
C LEU A 64 34.52 10.18 -15.13
N CYS A 65 34.56 11.51 -15.12
CA CYS A 65 33.52 12.32 -14.48
C CYS A 65 32.17 12.10 -15.11
N VAL A 66 32.06 12.16 -16.44
CA VAL A 66 30.81 11.91 -17.19
C VAL A 66 30.31 10.50 -16.92
N LEU A 67 31.19 9.51 -16.99
CA LEU A 67 30.83 8.12 -16.69
C LEU A 67 30.30 7.96 -15.25
N GLY A 68 30.97 8.56 -14.27
CA GLY A 68 30.57 8.53 -12.86
C GLY A 68 29.20 9.17 -12.61
N LEU A 69 28.91 10.29 -13.30
CA LEU A 69 27.60 10.94 -13.23
C LEU A 69 26.47 10.02 -13.74
N PHE A 70 26.66 9.40 -14.89
CA PHE A 70 25.66 8.47 -15.44
C PHE A 70 25.54 7.19 -14.60
N LEU A 71 26.63 6.71 -14.01
CA LEU A 71 26.61 5.61 -13.04
C LEU A 71 25.80 5.99 -11.79
N ALA A 72 25.96 7.21 -11.28
CA ALA A 72 25.17 7.71 -10.16
C ALA A 72 23.67 7.78 -10.52
N LEU A 73 23.33 8.26 -11.73
CA LEU A 73 21.94 8.30 -12.24
C LEU A 73 21.36 6.90 -12.47
N ALA A 74 22.16 5.93 -12.88
CA ALA A 74 21.74 4.53 -13.03
C ALA A 74 21.37 3.90 -11.68
N GLY A 75 21.87 4.46 -10.57
CA GLY A 75 21.55 4.03 -9.22
C GLY A 75 22.02 2.61 -8.93
N PRO A 76 23.34 2.39 -8.73
CA PRO A 76 23.85 1.08 -8.40
C PRO A 76 23.28 0.60 -7.06
N GLN A 77 22.75 -0.63 -7.08
CA GLN A 77 22.05 -1.25 -5.94
C GLN A 77 22.89 -2.41 -5.42
N TRP A 78 23.52 -2.24 -4.27
CA TRP A 78 24.13 -3.33 -3.53
C TRP A 78 23.93 -3.19 -2.03
N GLY A 79 23.76 -4.34 -1.39
CA GLY A 79 23.36 -4.44 0.02
C GLY A 79 21.87 -4.48 0.17
N VAL A 80 21.43 -5.26 1.12
CA VAL A 80 20.04 -5.39 1.53
C VAL A 80 19.81 -4.52 2.75
N GLU A 81 18.90 -3.59 2.65
CA GLU A 81 18.34 -2.92 3.81
C GLU A 81 17.03 -3.62 4.11
N ILE A 82 16.92 -4.17 5.29
CA ILE A 82 15.65 -4.65 5.79
C ILE A 82 14.85 -3.38 6.09
N ALA A 83 14.18 -2.84 5.09
CA ALA A 83 13.18 -1.83 5.33
C ALA A 83 12.07 -2.52 6.14
N GLN A 84 12.05 -2.26 7.43
CA GLN A 84 10.81 -2.35 8.15
C GLN A 84 9.86 -1.41 7.42
N ALA A 85 8.88 -1.97 6.74
CA ALA A 85 7.81 -1.18 6.17
C ALA A 85 7.18 -0.43 7.37
N GLN A 86 7.58 0.83 7.55
CA GLN A 86 6.95 1.77 8.46
C GLN A 86 5.64 2.23 7.82
N GLY A 87 4.77 1.31 7.66
CA GLY A 87 3.40 1.44 7.25
C GLY A 87 2.73 0.14 7.68
N ASN A 88 2.45 0.04 8.97
CA ASN A 88 1.65 -1.04 9.53
C ASN A 88 0.19 -0.81 9.12
N PHE A 89 -0.07 -0.88 7.82
CA PHE A 89 -1.45 -0.83 7.32
C PHE A 89 -2.01 -2.24 7.43
N ALA A 90 -2.94 -2.45 8.35
CA ALA A 90 -3.76 -3.64 8.35
C ALA A 90 -4.61 -3.64 7.07
N GLN A 91 -4.59 -4.73 6.33
CA GLN A 91 -5.52 -4.93 5.23
C GLN A 91 -6.85 -5.33 5.85
N THR A 92 -7.83 -4.44 5.82
CA THR A 92 -9.08 -4.60 6.55
C THR A 92 -10.25 -4.83 5.60
N VAL A 93 -11.02 -5.87 5.83
CA VAL A 93 -12.33 -6.07 5.21
C VAL A 93 -13.40 -5.88 6.27
N ILE A 94 -14.43 -5.12 5.93
CA ILE A 94 -15.62 -4.90 6.78
C ILE A 94 -16.75 -5.71 6.19
N ALA A 95 -17.26 -6.67 6.93
CA ALA A 95 -18.44 -7.43 6.55
C ALA A 95 -19.65 -6.97 7.36
N VAL A 96 -20.69 -6.54 6.67
CA VAL A 96 -21.92 -6.01 7.26
C VAL A 96 -23.07 -6.95 6.97
N ASP A 97 -23.70 -7.41 8.01
CA ASP A 97 -24.94 -8.15 7.92
C ASP A 97 -26.07 -7.23 7.43
N VAL A 98 -26.72 -7.63 6.35
CA VAL A 98 -27.88 -6.92 5.77
C VAL A 98 -29.14 -7.78 5.77
N SER A 99 -29.19 -8.79 6.63
CA SER A 99 -30.37 -9.63 6.84
C SER A 99 -31.53 -8.85 7.44
N ALA A 100 -32.72 -9.43 7.39
CA ALA A 100 -33.93 -8.81 7.92
C ALA A 100 -33.85 -8.48 9.42
N SER A 101 -33.08 -9.26 10.20
CA SER A 101 -32.88 -9.04 11.64
C SER A 101 -32.26 -7.71 11.94
N MET A 102 -31.45 -7.16 11.01
CA MET A 102 -30.81 -5.84 11.14
C MET A 102 -31.80 -4.65 11.07
N ARG A 103 -33.08 -4.90 10.79
CA ARG A 103 -34.17 -3.92 10.95
C ARG A 103 -34.66 -3.80 12.38
N ALA A 104 -34.27 -4.69 13.29
CA ALA A 104 -34.71 -4.65 14.68
C ALA A 104 -34.34 -3.31 15.33
N GLN A 105 -35.25 -2.80 16.19
CA GLN A 105 -35.18 -1.47 16.80
C GLN A 105 -34.84 -1.51 18.31
N ASP A 106 -34.25 -2.58 18.74
CA ASP A 106 -33.66 -2.67 20.11
C ASP A 106 -32.51 -1.68 20.33
N VAL A 107 -31.85 -1.30 19.25
CA VAL A 107 -30.88 -0.19 19.23
C VAL A 107 -31.42 0.85 18.24
N LYS A 108 -31.92 1.97 18.74
CA LYS A 108 -32.57 2.99 17.90
C LYS A 108 -31.59 3.73 16.99
N PRO A 109 -31.94 4.05 15.72
CA PRO A 109 -33.22 3.79 15.08
C PRO A 109 -33.44 2.32 14.69
N ASP A 110 -32.43 1.64 14.20
CA ASP A 110 -32.33 0.20 13.91
C ASP A 110 -30.85 -0.25 13.94
N ARG A 111 -30.62 -1.57 13.95
CA ARG A 111 -29.27 -2.14 14.03
C ARG A 111 -28.39 -1.72 12.86
N LEU A 112 -28.91 -1.77 11.61
CA LEU A 112 -28.14 -1.43 10.41
C LEU A 112 -27.80 0.07 10.36
N ALA A 113 -28.73 0.95 10.72
CA ALA A 113 -28.46 2.38 10.75
C ALA A 113 -27.35 2.73 11.74
N ASN A 114 -27.32 2.05 12.89
CA ASN A 114 -26.24 2.19 13.87
C ASN A 114 -24.92 1.63 13.37
N ALA A 115 -24.92 0.47 12.71
CA ALA A 115 -23.75 -0.08 12.03
C ALA A 115 -23.17 0.92 11.02
N LYS A 116 -24.02 1.49 10.16
CA LYS A 116 -23.61 2.51 9.15
C LYS A 116 -22.96 3.73 9.79
N ARG A 117 -23.58 4.30 10.84
CA ARG A 117 -23.02 5.45 11.56
C ARG A 117 -21.65 5.14 12.17
N MET A 118 -21.52 3.99 12.81
CA MET A 118 -20.28 3.53 13.40
C MET A 118 -19.19 3.36 12.33
N LEU A 119 -19.53 2.74 11.19
CA LEU A 119 -18.58 2.54 10.08
C LEU A 119 -18.13 3.86 9.44
N GLN A 120 -19.03 4.82 9.26
CA GLN A 120 -18.67 6.16 8.76
C GLN A 120 -17.66 6.86 9.69
N MET A 121 -17.86 6.75 11.01
CA MET A 121 -16.89 7.27 11.98
C MET A 121 -15.56 6.51 11.91
N LEU A 122 -15.60 5.18 11.82
CA LEU A 122 -14.41 4.36 11.75
C LEU A 122 -13.56 4.69 10.50
N VAL A 123 -14.17 4.74 9.33
CA VAL A 123 -13.52 5.03 8.04
C VAL A 123 -12.85 6.41 8.07
N THR A 124 -13.47 7.40 8.72
CA THR A 124 -12.88 8.74 8.88
C THR A 124 -11.56 8.72 9.66
N HIS A 125 -11.39 7.75 10.58
CA HIS A 125 -10.17 7.60 11.38
C HIS A 125 -9.12 6.69 10.75
N LEU A 126 -9.48 5.93 9.72
CA LEU A 126 -8.63 4.95 9.01
C LEU A 126 -8.25 5.42 7.60
N LYS A 127 -7.98 6.72 7.42
CA LYS A 127 -7.77 7.35 6.10
C LYS A 127 -6.61 6.77 5.29
N GLU A 128 -5.65 6.14 5.93
CA GLU A 128 -4.47 5.57 5.27
C GLU A 128 -4.59 4.05 5.07
N ASP A 129 -5.58 3.42 5.70
CA ASP A 129 -5.78 1.98 5.63
C ASP A 129 -6.50 1.58 4.33
N ARG A 130 -6.21 0.36 3.88
CA ARG A 130 -6.91 -0.25 2.75
C ARG A 130 -8.11 -1.02 3.25
N ILE A 131 -9.29 -0.57 2.86
CA ILE A 131 -10.56 -1.10 3.36
C ILE A 131 -11.41 -1.61 2.21
N GLY A 132 -11.92 -2.84 2.34
CA GLY A 132 -12.96 -3.39 1.48
C GLY A 132 -14.26 -3.57 2.26
N ILE A 133 -15.42 -3.56 1.58
CA ILE A 133 -16.72 -3.74 2.21
C ILE A 133 -17.43 -4.95 1.57
N ILE A 134 -17.94 -5.83 2.41
CA ILE A 134 -18.78 -6.97 2.08
C ILE A 134 -20.17 -6.74 2.69
N ALA A 135 -21.21 -6.93 1.91
CA ALA A 135 -22.58 -7.09 2.40
C ALA A 135 -22.90 -8.60 2.42
N PHE A 136 -23.50 -9.10 3.50
CA PHE A 136 -23.83 -10.53 3.58
C PHE A 136 -25.16 -10.81 4.26
N THR A 137 -25.67 -11.98 3.94
CA THR A 137 -26.76 -12.70 4.56
C THR A 137 -26.34 -14.16 4.66
N SER A 138 -27.08 -15.14 4.13
CA SER A 138 -26.58 -16.51 3.94
C SER A 138 -25.53 -16.62 2.83
N LYS A 139 -25.35 -15.58 2.00
CA LYS A 139 -24.26 -15.41 1.01
C LYS A 139 -23.61 -14.05 1.18
N ALA A 140 -22.35 -13.96 0.77
CA ALA A 140 -21.56 -12.74 0.85
C ALA A 140 -21.29 -12.17 -0.54
N PHE A 141 -21.31 -10.82 -0.66
CA PHE A 141 -21.09 -10.08 -1.89
C PHE A 141 -20.15 -8.91 -1.64
N ILE A 142 -19.27 -8.64 -2.59
CA ILE A 142 -18.39 -7.46 -2.52
C ILE A 142 -19.24 -6.22 -2.79
N GLN A 143 -19.40 -5.38 -1.79
CA GLN A 143 -20.05 -4.08 -1.90
C GLN A 143 -19.08 -3.01 -2.36
N CYS A 144 -17.85 -3.03 -1.84
CA CYS A 144 -16.77 -2.17 -2.25
C CYS A 144 -15.47 -2.97 -2.30
N PRO A 145 -14.73 -2.98 -3.43
CA PRO A 145 -13.39 -3.54 -3.47
C PRO A 145 -12.45 -2.83 -2.51
N ILE A 146 -11.29 -3.45 -2.21
CA ILE A 146 -10.30 -2.84 -1.31
C ILE A 146 -9.78 -1.53 -1.92
N THR A 147 -9.98 -0.43 -1.21
CA THR A 147 -9.60 0.93 -1.60
C THR A 147 -9.11 1.75 -0.41
N THR A 148 -8.43 2.86 -0.69
CA THR A 148 -8.09 3.91 0.28
C THR A 148 -8.99 5.15 0.13
N ASP A 149 -9.93 5.11 -0.81
CA ASP A 149 -10.84 6.22 -1.10
C ASP A 149 -11.97 6.25 -0.04
N THR A 150 -11.84 7.18 0.89
CA THR A 150 -12.78 7.38 2.00
C THR A 150 -14.19 7.79 1.51
N ASP A 151 -14.27 8.55 0.41
CA ASP A 151 -15.55 9.02 -0.12
C ASP A 151 -16.31 7.88 -0.79
N ALA A 152 -15.60 7.04 -1.54
CA ALA A 152 -16.16 5.82 -2.10
C ALA A 152 -16.67 4.88 -0.99
N LEU A 153 -15.88 4.66 0.07
CA LEU A 153 -16.28 3.84 1.21
C LEU A 153 -17.57 4.40 1.87
N ASN A 154 -17.64 5.70 2.12
CA ASN A 154 -18.81 6.34 2.71
C ASN A 154 -20.05 6.23 1.81
N TYR A 155 -19.89 6.34 0.50
CA TYR A 155 -20.97 6.12 -0.46
C TYR A 155 -21.51 4.70 -0.37
N PHE A 156 -20.64 3.69 -0.40
CA PHE A 156 -21.06 2.29 -0.32
C PHE A 156 -21.65 1.92 1.05
N ILE A 157 -21.13 2.46 2.16
CA ILE A 157 -21.74 2.30 3.48
C ILE A 157 -23.17 2.88 3.48
N SER A 158 -23.35 4.07 2.91
CA SER A 158 -24.64 4.74 2.86
C SER A 158 -25.67 3.98 2.04
N SER A 159 -25.24 3.26 1.00
CA SER A 159 -26.10 2.49 0.11
C SER A 159 -26.58 1.14 0.68
N LEU A 160 -25.98 0.67 1.78
CA LEU A 160 -26.41 -0.58 2.44
C LEU A 160 -27.88 -0.47 2.89
N GLN A 161 -28.68 -1.48 2.59
CA GLN A 161 -30.09 -1.57 2.99
C GLN A 161 -30.38 -2.97 3.50
N PRO A 162 -31.29 -3.11 4.48
CA PRO A 162 -31.75 -4.43 4.91
C PRO A 162 -32.44 -5.16 3.75
N ASP A 163 -32.25 -6.46 3.66
CA ASP A 163 -32.80 -7.31 2.60
C ASP A 163 -32.40 -6.93 1.17
N MET A 164 -31.30 -6.17 0.99
CA MET A 164 -30.80 -5.84 -0.36
C MET A 164 -30.34 -7.09 -1.13
N LEU A 165 -30.05 -8.17 -0.44
CA LEU A 165 -29.66 -9.44 -1.04
C LEU A 165 -30.86 -10.39 -1.11
N PRO A 166 -31.07 -11.10 -2.24
CA PRO A 166 -32.27 -11.91 -2.46
C PRO A 166 -32.25 -13.27 -1.74
N VAL A 167 -31.40 -13.44 -0.74
CA VAL A 167 -31.21 -14.71 -0.03
C VAL A 167 -31.38 -14.48 1.47
N ALA A 168 -32.33 -15.21 2.06
CA ALA A 168 -32.65 -15.14 3.49
C ALA A 168 -31.68 -15.98 4.33
N GLY A 169 -31.63 -15.72 5.64
CA GLY A 169 -30.76 -16.37 6.62
C GLY A 169 -29.43 -15.60 6.80
N THR A 170 -28.62 -16.10 7.71
CA THR A 170 -27.29 -15.49 8.03
C THR A 170 -26.23 -16.61 8.10
N SER A 171 -25.10 -16.43 7.44
CA SER A 171 -23.95 -17.33 7.50
C SER A 171 -22.72 -16.59 7.96
N LEU A 172 -22.04 -17.09 8.99
CA LEU A 172 -20.76 -16.54 9.45
C LEU A 172 -19.57 -16.99 8.58
N ALA A 173 -19.68 -18.13 7.90
CA ALA A 173 -18.63 -18.67 7.04
C ALA A 173 -18.51 -17.91 5.72
N ALA A 174 -19.63 -17.50 5.12
CA ALA A 174 -19.66 -16.82 3.81
C ALA A 174 -18.83 -15.51 3.78
N PRO A 175 -18.98 -14.56 4.71
CA PRO A 175 -18.17 -13.33 4.73
C PRO A 175 -16.70 -13.60 5.03
N VAL A 176 -16.37 -14.61 5.86
CA VAL A 176 -14.97 -15.00 6.13
C VAL A 176 -14.30 -15.56 4.87
N GLU A 177 -14.97 -16.45 4.14
CA GLU A 177 -14.48 -17.01 2.89
C GLU A 177 -14.24 -15.92 1.83
N LEU A 178 -15.20 -15.00 1.67
CA LEU A 178 -15.07 -13.91 0.72
C LEU A 178 -13.95 -12.93 1.12
N ALA A 179 -13.84 -12.61 2.40
CA ALA A 179 -12.74 -11.78 2.93
C ALA A 179 -11.38 -12.44 2.69
N ALA A 180 -11.27 -13.76 2.87
CA ALA A 180 -10.05 -14.51 2.58
C ALA A 180 -9.63 -14.37 1.12
N ARG A 181 -10.59 -14.49 0.19
CA ARG A 181 -10.34 -14.27 -1.25
C ARG A 181 -9.92 -12.84 -1.56
N MET A 182 -10.59 -11.85 -0.99
CA MET A 182 -10.25 -10.42 -1.19
C MET A 182 -8.86 -10.09 -0.67
N LEU A 183 -8.45 -10.68 0.45
CA LEU A 183 -7.18 -10.40 1.13
C LEU A 183 -6.03 -11.31 0.65
N ALA A 184 -6.28 -12.30 -0.21
CA ALA A 184 -5.28 -13.30 -0.60
C ALA A 184 -4.03 -12.68 -1.23
N THR A 185 -4.21 -11.67 -2.08
CA THR A 185 -3.12 -11.02 -2.84
C THR A 185 -2.39 -9.93 -2.05
N TYR A 186 -2.91 -9.52 -0.91
CA TYR A 186 -2.32 -8.45 -0.12
C TYR A 186 -1.38 -9.01 0.95
N PRO A 187 -0.13 -8.53 1.01
CA PRO A 187 0.81 -8.91 2.06
C PRO A 187 0.49 -8.18 3.38
N GLY A 188 0.95 -8.75 4.49
CA GLY A 188 0.82 -8.13 5.80
C GLY A 188 -0.32 -8.69 6.64
N GLN A 189 -0.72 -7.94 7.66
CA GLN A 189 -1.78 -8.34 8.57
C GLN A 189 -3.15 -8.18 7.94
N LYS A 190 -3.98 -9.20 8.17
CA LYS A 190 -5.33 -9.29 7.63
C LYS A 190 -6.34 -9.22 8.76
N ALA A 191 -7.26 -8.27 8.68
CA ALA A 191 -8.33 -8.12 9.64
C ALA A 191 -9.70 -8.19 8.96
N LEU A 192 -10.64 -8.86 9.60
CA LEU A 192 -12.05 -8.85 9.22
C LEU A 192 -12.86 -8.25 10.37
N ILE A 193 -13.52 -7.13 10.11
CA ILE A 193 -14.50 -6.55 11.03
C ILE A 193 -15.86 -7.10 10.63
N LEU A 194 -16.46 -7.91 11.48
CA LEU A 194 -17.72 -8.57 11.24
C LEU A 194 -18.83 -7.93 12.08
N LEU A 195 -19.82 -7.30 11.44
CA LEU A 195 -20.96 -6.65 12.10
C LEU A 195 -22.21 -7.48 11.85
N THR A 196 -22.74 -8.09 12.88
CA THR A 196 -23.92 -8.97 12.81
C THR A 196 -24.58 -9.11 14.20
N ASP A 197 -25.79 -9.63 14.25
CA ASP A 197 -26.40 -10.15 15.49
C ASP A 197 -26.02 -11.60 15.76
N GLY A 198 -25.35 -12.27 14.79
CA GLY A 198 -24.88 -13.64 14.95
C GLY A 198 -25.98 -14.68 15.02
N GLU A 199 -27.24 -14.34 14.65
CA GLU A 199 -28.34 -15.27 14.66
C GLU A 199 -28.34 -16.18 13.41
N ASP A 200 -29.06 -17.32 13.48
CA ASP A 200 -29.31 -18.25 12.36
C ASP A 200 -28.08 -19.02 11.79
N HIS A 201 -27.00 -19.18 12.54
CA HIS A 201 -25.89 -20.05 12.11
C HIS A 201 -25.88 -21.40 12.82
N THR A 202 -25.31 -22.39 12.15
CA THR A 202 -25.15 -23.74 12.74
C THR A 202 -23.76 -23.85 13.40
N PRO A 203 -23.57 -24.75 14.38
CA PRO A 203 -22.26 -24.99 14.96
C PRO A 203 -21.19 -25.39 13.93
N GLN A 204 -21.59 -26.06 12.84
CA GLN A 204 -20.72 -26.42 11.72
C GLN A 204 -20.24 -25.20 10.96
N GLU A 205 -21.11 -24.22 10.70
CA GLU A 205 -20.74 -22.95 10.04
C GLU A 205 -19.80 -22.12 10.89
N LEU A 206 -20.00 -22.07 12.21
CA LEU A 206 -19.07 -21.41 13.13
C LEU A 206 -17.68 -22.04 13.07
N GLN A 207 -17.59 -23.38 13.13
CA GLN A 207 -16.35 -24.09 13.02
C GLN A 207 -15.67 -23.89 11.66
N GLN A 208 -16.45 -23.87 10.59
CA GLN A 208 -15.94 -23.56 9.24
C GLN A 208 -15.38 -22.13 9.16
N ALA A 209 -16.07 -21.14 9.70
CA ALA A 209 -15.62 -19.75 9.76
C ALA A 209 -14.29 -19.61 10.51
N GLN A 210 -14.18 -20.28 11.68
CA GLN A 210 -12.96 -20.31 12.47
C GLN A 210 -11.79 -20.93 11.69
N THR A 211 -12.01 -22.08 11.07
CA THR A 211 -10.99 -22.79 10.29
C THR A 211 -10.52 -21.96 9.10
N LEU A 212 -11.44 -21.37 8.34
CA LEU A 212 -11.12 -20.50 7.20
C LEU A 212 -10.31 -19.28 7.62
N ALA A 213 -10.71 -18.61 8.69
CA ALA A 213 -10.01 -17.44 9.19
C ALA A 213 -8.58 -17.78 9.65
N GLN A 214 -8.40 -18.87 10.39
CA GLN A 214 -7.09 -19.34 10.87
C GLN A 214 -6.17 -19.74 9.72
N GLN A 215 -6.66 -20.50 8.75
CA GLN A 215 -5.87 -20.95 7.59
C GLN A 215 -5.36 -19.78 6.74
N ASN A 216 -6.12 -18.67 6.67
CA ASN A 216 -5.78 -17.49 5.90
C ASN A 216 -5.10 -16.37 6.73
N GLY A 217 -4.86 -16.62 8.02
CA GLY A 217 -4.24 -15.66 8.93
C GLY A 217 -5.08 -14.39 9.14
N ILE A 218 -6.41 -14.52 9.10
CA ILE A 218 -7.36 -13.40 9.27
C ILE A 218 -7.76 -13.32 10.73
N ARG A 219 -7.57 -12.16 11.35
CA ARG A 219 -8.08 -11.88 12.69
C ARG A 219 -9.47 -11.27 12.59
N VAL A 220 -10.41 -11.86 13.31
CA VAL A 220 -11.81 -11.42 13.27
C VAL A 220 -12.11 -10.51 14.46
N ILE A 221 -12.48 -9.27 14.17
CA ILE A 221 -13.05 -8.34 15.15
C ILE A 221 -14.57 -8.43 14.99
N ALA A 222 -15.21 -9.19 15.87
CA ALA A 222 -16.64 -9.40 15.82
C ALA A 222 -17.35 -8.30 16.63
N VAL A 223 -18.28 -7.59 15.98
CA VAL A 223 -19.13 -6.56 16.61
C VAL A 223 -20.56 -7.08 16.66
N GLY A 224 -21.02 -7.41 17.85
CA GLY A 224 -22.36 -7.85 18.10
C GLY A 224 -23.33 -6.67 18.24
N ILE A 225 -24.33 -6.58 17.35
CA ILE A 225 -25.32 -5.48 17.36
C ILE A 225 -26.70 -6.05 17.65
N GLY A 226 -27.27 -5.67 18.79
CA GLY A 226 -28.59 -6.10 19.21
C GLY A 226 -28.66 -6.41 20.69
N SER A 227 -29.82 -6.89 21.14
CA SER A 227 -30.09 -7.29 22.53
C SER A 227 -30.16 -8.81 22.66
N THR A 228 -29.56 -9.35 23.73
CA THR A 228 -29.67 -10.76 24.11
C THR A 228 -31.11 -11.13 24.57
N GLN A 229 -31.93 -10.14 24.97
CA GLN A 229 -33.32 -10.35 25.33
C GLN A 229 -34.20 -10.63 24.10
N GLY A 230 -33.75 -10.15 22.93
CA GLY A 230 -34.45 -10.28 21.67
C GLY A 230 -35.38 -9.11 21.35
N ALA A 231 -35.54 -8.88 20.05
CA ALA A 231 -36.40 -7.84 19.52
C ALA A 231 -37.25 -8.35 18.33
N LEU A 232 -38.41 -7.77 18.14
CA LEU A 232 -39.26 -8.03 16.99
C LEU A 232 -38.70 -7.38 15.75
N ILE A 233 -38.78 -8.07 14.61
CA ILE A 233 -38.27 -7.58 13.32
C ILE A 233 -39.40 -6.82 12.61
N PRO A 234 -39.28 -5.50 12.34
CA PRO A 234 -40.24 -4.77 11.52
C PRO A 234 -40.29 -5.32 10.09
N ALA A 235 -41.45 -5.70 9.59
CA ALA A 235 -41.67 -6.05 8.18
C ALA A 235 -42.04 -4.81 7.36
N ARG A 236 -42.85 -3.91 7.94
CA ARG A 236 -43.29 -2.67 7.30
C ARG A 236 -43.36 -1.53 8.30
N THR A 237 -42.85 -0.37 7.91
CA THR A 237 -42.97 0.89 8.67
C THR A 237 -43.77 1.91 7.87
N ASP A 238 -44.47 2.80 8.56
CA ASP A 238 -45.17 3.94 7.94
C ASP A 238 -44.17 5.07 7.57
N ALA A 239 -44.66 6.15 6.96
CA ALA A 239 -43.85 7.32 6.59
C ALA A 239 -43.24 8.04 7.80
N ASN A 240 -43.79 7.83 9.00
CA ASN A 240 -43.31 8.44 10.25
C ASN A 240 -42.29 7.52 10.99
N GLY A 241 -41.97 6.33 10.43
CA GLY A 241 -41.07 5.35 11.03
C GLY A 241 -41.73 4.44 12.09
N ASN A 242 -43.04 4.49 12.27
CA ASN A 242 -43.71 3.58 13.19
C ASN A 242 -43.91 2.19 12.55
N VAL A 243 -43.72 1.15 13.32
CA VAL A 243 -43.91 -0.23 12.84
C VAL A 243 -45.38 -0.52 12.65
N VAL A 244 -45.74 -0.83 11.40
CA VAL A 244 -47.12 -1.23 11.03
C VAL A 244 -47.28 -2.74 11.12
N GLU A 245 -46.25 -3.51 10.78
CA GLU A 245 -46.30 -4.96 10.75
C GLU A 245 -44.95 -5.57 11.12
N TYR A 246 -44.96 -6.66 11.87
CA TYR A 246 -43.78 -7.42 12.23
C TYR A 246 -43.66 -8.68 11.36
N LYS A 247 -42.44 -9.12 11.13
CA LYS A 247 -42.10 -10.32 10.37
C LYS A 247 -42.67 -11.55 11.05
N LYS A 248 -43.33 -12.41 10.26
CA LYS A 248 -43.86 -13.68 10.70
C LYS A 248 -43.14 -14.83 10.03
N ASP A 249 -43.04 -15.93 10.73
CA ASP A 249 -42.54 -17.18 10.19
C ASP A 249 -43.63 -17.89 9.32
N LYS A 250 -43.26 -19.05 8.76
CA LYS A 250 -44.17 -19.86 7.94
C LYS A 250 -45.42 -20.34 8.71
N SER A 251 -45.38 -20.34 10.04
CA SER A 251 -46.48 -20.73 10.91
C SER A 251 -47.37 -19.54 11.33
N GLY A 252 -47.05 -18.33 10.89
CA GLY A 252 -47.74 -17.08 11.25
C GLY A 252 -47.30 -16.49 12.60
N LYS A 253 -46.32 -17.06 13.29
CA LYS A 253 -45.79 -16.55 14.55
C LYS A 253 -44.79 -15.44 14.28
N THR A 254 -44.84 -14.38 15.09
CA THR A 254 -43.90 -13.26 14.98
C THR A 254 -42.47 -13.71 15.28
N VAL A 255 -41.53 -13.33 14.41
CA VAL A 255 -40.13 -13.65 14.57
C VAL A 255 -39.46 -12.68 15.55
N VAL A 256 -38.73 -13.23 16.50
CA VAL A 256 -37.91 -12.50 17.47
C VAL A 256 -36.46 -12.78 17.15
N SER A 257 -35.66 -11.74 16.88
CA SER A 257 -34.23 -11.85 16.69
C SER A 257 -33.48 -11.57 17.98
N LYS A 258 -32.42 -12.37 18.28
CA LYS A 258 -31.59 -12.26 19.47
C LYS A 258 -30.12 -12.18 19.08
N LEU A 259 -29.36 -11.39 19.82
CA LEU A 259 -27.90 -11.37 19.67
C LEU A 259 -27.31 -12.66 20.25
N ASP A 260 -26.49 -13.39 19.44
CA ASP A 260 -25.67 -14.51 19.90
C ASP A 260 -24.22 -14.05 20.18
N GLU A 261 -24.02 -13.50 21.37
CA GLU A 261 -22.70 -13.06 21.81
C GLU A 261 -21.70 -14.22 21.94
N THR A 262 -22.18 -15.40 22.29
CA THR A 262 -21.33 -16.56 22.59
C THR A 262 -20.59 -17.02 21.33
N SER A 263 -21.30 -17.19 20.24
CA SER A 263 -20.71 -17.63 18.98
C SER A 263 -19.79 -16.59 18.37
N LEU A 264 -20.16 -15.30 18.47
CA LEU A 264 -19.30 -14.20 18.00
C LEU A 264 -18.01 -14.08 18.82
N ALA A 265 -18.11 -14.23 20.15
CA ALA A 265 -16.93 -14.24 21.01
C ALA A 265 -16.02 -15.44 20.73
N GLN A 266 -16.58 -16.64 20.52
CA GLN A 266 -15.81 -17.83 20.14
C GLN A 266 -15.09 -17.66 18.81
N LEU A 267 -15.75 -17.09 17.80
CA LEU A 267 -15.14 -16.80 16.49
C LEU A 267 -13.96 -15.82 16.63
N ALA A 268 -14.18 -14.72 17.35
CA ALA A 268 -13.14 -13.72 17.59
C ALA A 268 -11.95 -14.31 18.33
N GLN A 269 -12.18 -15.03 19.44
CA GLN A 269 -11.13 -15.64 20.25
C GLN A 269 -10.34 -16.71 19.49
N ALA A 270 -11.00 -17.57 18.72
CA ALA A 270 -10.35 -18.62 17.93
C ALA A 270 -9.40 -18.07 16.87
N THR A 271 -9.63 -16.84 16.40
CA THR A 271 -8.82 -16.17 15.36
C THR A 271 -7.79 -15.19 15.93
N GLY A 272 -7.68 -15.08 17.26
CA GLY A 272 -6.80 -14.12 17.93
C GLY A 272 -7.27 -12.66 17.79
N GLY A 273 -8.55 -12.46 17.50
CA GLY A 273 -9.21 -11.17 17.44
C GLY A 273 -9.96 -10.82 18.73
N VAL A 274 -10.95 -9.94 18.64
CA VAL A 274 -11.70 -9.40 19.77
C VAL A 274 -13.19 -9.35 19.47
N TYR A 275 -14.02 -9.71 20.46
CA TYR A 275 -15.46 -9.45 20.44
C TYR A 275 -15.75 -8.10 21.08
N ILE A 276 -16.60 -7.30 20.45
CA ILE A 276 -17.03 -5.98 20.92
C ILE A 276 -18.56 -5.96 20.92
N ALA A 277 -19.15 -5.81 22.10
CA ALA A 277 -20.59 -5.56 22.21
C ALA A 277 -20.89 -4.12 21.79
N TYR A 278 -21.94 -3.94 20.99
CA TYR A 278 -22.36 -2.61 20.55
C TYR A 278 -22.90 -1.78 21.71
N THR A 279 -22.37 -0.57 21.87
CA THR A 279 -22.83 0.43 22.83
C THR A 279 -23.22 1.73 22.14
N THR A 280 -22.26 2.53 21.74
CA THR A 280 -22.46 3.74 20.93
C THR A 280 -21.55 3.72 19.71
N PRO A 281 -21.96 4.35 18.57
CA PRO A 281 -21.14 4.38 17.38
C PRO A 281 -19.70 4.82 17.60
N ALA A 282 -19.51 5.88 18.40
CA ALA A 282 -18.18 6.45 18.66
C ALA A 282 -17.29 5.53 19.51
N GLN A 283 -17.85 4.93 20.57
CA GLN A 283 -17.10 4.02 21.44
C GLN A 283 -16.67 2.76 20.72
N VAL A 284 -17.59 2.14 19.95
CA VAL A 284 -17.30 0.94 19.18
C VAL A 284 -16.25 1.23 18.09
N ALA A 285 -16.37 2.35 17.36
CA ALA A 285 -15.37 2.75 16.37
C ALA A 285 -13.97 2.93 17.01
N GLN A 286 -13.91 3.51 18.21
CA GLN A 286 -12.66 3.66 18.96
C GLN A 286 -12.08 2.31 19.40
N GLN A 287 -12.91 1.39 19.90
CA GLN A 287 -12.49 0.05 20.32
C GLN A 287 -11.97 -0.76 19.13
N ILE A 288 -12.63 -0.71 17.96
CA ILE A 288 -12.17 -1.35 16.74
C ILE A 288 -10.80 -0.79 16.34
N ARG A 289 -10.61 0.54 16.36
CA ARG A 289 -9.33 1.17 16.06
C ARG A 289 -8.23 0.71 17.02
N GLN A 290 -8.53 0.62 18.31
CA GLN A 290 -7.57 0.09 19.29
C GLN A 290 -7.23 -1.37 19.04
N ALA A 291 -8.21 -2.20 18.69
CA ALA A 291 -8.00 -3.58 18.32
C ALA A 291 -7.10 -3.71 17.06
N LEU A 292 -7.34 -2.90 16.04
CA LEU A 292 -6.49 -2.86 14.83
C LEU A 292 -5.05 -2.43 15.15
N THR A 293 -4.86 -1.34 15.93
CA THR A 293 -3.50 -0.88 16.32
C THR A 293 -2.78 -1.86 17.25
N GLY A 294 -3.50 -2.61 18.06
CA GLY A 294 -2.97 -3.71 18.87
C GLY A 294 -2.44 -4.86 18.04
N LEU A 295 -3.05 -5.10 16.86
CA LEU A 295 -2.60 -6.09 15.90
C LEU A 295 -1.23 -5.73 15.31
N ASP A 296 -1.00 -4.46 14.99
CA ASP A 296 0.22 -3.98 14.36
C ASP A 296 1.48 -4.21 15.21
N LYS A 297 1.36 -4.17 16.53
CA LYS A 297 2.50 -4.35 17.44
C LYS A 297 2.96 -5.80 17.58
N SER A 298 2.09 -6.78 17.35
CA SER A 298 2.41 -8.20 17.61
C SER A 298 3.15 -8.89 16.46
N THR A 299 3.14 -8.35 15.26
CA THR A 299 3.68 -8.99 14.04
C THR A 299 4.67 -8.13 13.25
N ALA A 300 5.10 -6.99 13.78
CA ALA A 300 6.16 -6.15 13.18
C ALA A 300 7.48 -6.92 12.92
N SER A 301 7.57 -8.18 13.35
CA SER A 301 8.78 -9.00 13.25
C SER A 301 8.90 -9.85 11.98
N THR A 302 7.88 -9.96 11.10
CA THR A 302 7.92 -11.01 10.06
C THR A 302 7.79 -10.54 8.61
N GLY A 303 7.48 -9.29 8.34
CA GLY A 303 7.44 -8.74 6.97
C GLY A 303 8.80 -8.18 6.56
N ARG A 304 9.82 -9.02 6.33
CA ARG A 304 11.09 -8.60 5.73
C ARG A 304 10.89 -8.27 4.26
N HIS A 305 10.51 -7.04 3.93
CA HIS A 305 10.68 -6.55 2.58
C HIS A 305 12.14 -6.20 2.36
N VAL A 306 12.78 -6.99 1.51
CA VAL A 306 14.16 -6.75 1.08
C VAL A 306 14.14 -5.59 0.08
N VAL A 307 14.52 -4.40 0.53
CA VAL A 307 14.73 -3.25 -0.36
C VAL A 307 16.22 -3.13 -0.63
N TYR A 308 16.61 -3.12 -1.90
CA TYR A 308 18.01 -2.93 -2.28
C TYR A 308 18.42 -1.48 -2.03
N LYS A 309 19.52 -1.28 -1.29
CA LYS A 309 20.03 0.05 -0.97
C LYS A 309 20.67 0.69 -2.18
N ASN A 310 20.14 1.84 -2.59
CA ASN A 310 20.70 2.62 -3.67
C ASN A 310 21.97 3.37 -3.19
N ARG A 311 23.12 3.06 -3.80
CA ARG A 311 24.44 3.61 -3.44
C ARG A 311 24.93 4.67 -4.43
N TYR A 312 24.02 5.44 -5.02
CA TYR A 312 24.39 6.51 -5.97
C TYR A 312 25.41 7.51 -5.42
N ALA A 313 25.44 7.74 -4.11
CA ALA A 313 26.37 8.67 -3.47
C ALA A 313 27.84 8.30 -3.70
N VAL A 314 28.19 7.02 -3.74
CA VAL A 314 29.57 6.57 -3.98
C VAL A 314 30.02 6.93 -5.40
N ALA A 315 29.17 6.66 -6.39
CA ALA A 315 29.47 7.01 -7.78
C ALA A 315 29.54 8.54 -7.97
N LEU A 316 28.68 9.29 -7.28
CA LEU A 316 28.68 10.76 -7.31
C LEU A 316 29.95 11.34 -6.71
N VAL A 317 30.44 10.86 -5.56
CA VAL A 317 31.68 11.30 -4.93
C VAL A 317 32.86 11.04 -5.85
N LEU A 318 32.92 9.87 -6.49
CA LEU A 318 33.98 9.57 -7.46
C LEU A 318 33.95 10.53 -8.67
N ALA A 319 32.76 10.85 -9.18
CA ALA A 319 32.60 11.81 -10.26
C ALA A 319 33.10 13.22 -9.87
N ILE A 320 32.76 13.68 -8.65
CA ILE A 320 33.21 14.97 -8.12
C ILE A 320 34.75 14.99 -7.95
N LEU A 321 35.33 13.91 -7.44
CA LEU A 321 36.81 13.80 -7.33
C LEU A 321 37.48 13.85 -8.70
N CYS A 322 36.94 13.16 -9.71
CA CYS A 322 37.47 13.24 -11.09
C CYS A 322 37.33 14.65 -11.66
N LEU A 323 36.24 15.38 -11.36
CA LEU A 323 36.06 16.76 -11.75
C LEU A 323 37.09 17.69 -11.08
N ALA A 324 37.34 17.53 -9.79
CA ALA A 324 38.33 18.27 -9.05
C ALA A 324 39.73 18.03 -9.62
N LEU A 325 40.09 16.78 -9.91
CA LEU A 325 41.35 16.42 -10.56
C LEU A 325 41.47 17.05 -11.96
N TYR A 326 40.37 17.06 -12.73
CA TYR A 326 40.34 17.74 -14.03
C TYR A 326 40.65 19.24 -13.92
N LEU A 327 40.06 19.91 -12.91
CA LEU A 327 40.27 21.37 -12.69
C LEU A 327 41.64 21.71 -12.14
N LEU A 328 42.13 20.92 -11.19
CA LEU A 328 43.42 21.17 -10.50
C LEU A 328 44.62 20.68 -11.31
N TRP A 329 44.40 19.77 -12.29
CA TRP A 329 45.51 19.25 -13.06
C TRP A 329 46.19 20.35 -13.89
N PRO A 330 47.51 20.62 -13.71
CA PRO A 330 48.17 21.68 -14.45
C PRO A 330 48.15 21.40 -15.96
N ALA A 331 47.91 22.44 -16.73
CA ALA A 331 47.98 22.38 -18.18
C ALA A 331 49.47 22.43 -18.64
N GLY A 332 50.20 21.33 -18.38
CA GLY A 332 51.57 21.16 -18.84
C GLY A 332 52.64 21.78 -17.93
N HIS A 333 53.60 20.97 -17.51
CA HIS A 333 54.86 21.45 -16.87
C HIS A 333 55.89 21.65 -17.96
N LYS A 334 56.38 22.88 -18.16
CA LYS A 334 57.57 23.14 -18.98
C LYS A 334 58.75 22.35 -18.39
N LYS A 335 59.22 21.33 -19.09
CA LYS A 335 60.55 20.85 -18.86
C LYS A 335 61.51 21.98 -19.34
N ASN A 336 62.08 22.71 -18.40
CA ASN A 336 63.23 23.55 -18.67
C ASN A 336 64.34 22.65 -19.18
N VAL A 337 64.49 22.58 -20.49
CA VAL A 337 65.71 22.07 -21.10
C VAL A 337 66.73 23.26 -21.07
N GLN A 338 67.42 23.40 -19.97
CA GLN A 338 68.69 24.12 -19.98
C GLN A 338 69.65 23.35 -20.90
N LYS A 339 69.80 23.85 -22.14
CA LYS A 339 71.01 23.51 -22.94
C LYS A 339 72.13 24.33 -22.40
N ARG A 340 73.15 23.68 -21.87
CA ARG A 340 74.52 24.12 -21.91
C ARG A 340 75.11 23.93 -23.31
#